data_1a16b0299b29e15201bdb0285497d136
#
_entry.id   1a16b0299b29e15201bdb0285497d136
#
_cell.length_a   1.000
_cell.length_b   1.000
_cell.length_c   1.000
_cell.angle_alpha   90.00
_cell.angle_beta   90.00
_cell.angle_gamma   90.00
#
_symmetry.space_group_name_H-M   'P 1'
#
loop_
_entity.id
_entity.type
_entity.pdbx_description
1 polymer ?
#
loop_
_entity_poly.entity_id
_entity_poly.type
_entity_poly.pdbx_seq_one_letter_code
_entity_poly.pdbx_strand_id
1 'polypeptide(L)'
;TMKRVISMNLRNVIQMKPQCFGLTVLLVLLGVFSAVNTNAAEKLMAGTSKVNITPPTPRYPVHDSLYARTLILEAGDSRIAFVALDLVMYSNVPLAEKLKKQFGLQEVYFCPQHTHSGEAGPKEWLDAQITKALKQASSSMFEARISAGYRSFPQLSFNRLLLREDGRARESWVGDDHYRAVNPERIPHGPVDTSVGVIKLEDTKGNPKVILMNYACHPDVAWNNFEISADYVGYATKYTEEAFNNQVCCLFVQGGAGNQAPLFKDGGRTGPDDPRSSNYDLIDRMGKLLSIEAVKLAKDIYPNPYDAPNIKVKTDSLHFIGRHDKNLKYNVHFSVISINNRIAIATVPGEPFIKFQIDWKREMQPNNVIPFFFGYTWNNGRWPMYLPDIRSAAYGGFGADEGSWLIEVGAGEKIFNKLIENYYRMMGVFR
;
A
#
# COMPACT_ATOMS: atom_id res chain seq x y z
N THR A 1 14.05 31.82 -39.15
CA THR A 1 12.86 32.67 -39.42
C THR A 1 12.37 33.44 -38.18
N MET A 2 13.30 33.92 -37.36
CA MET A 2 12.97 34.65 -36.12
C MET A 2 13.77 35.97 -36.05
N LYS A 3 13.85 36.72 -37.14
CA LYS A 3 14.55 38.01 -37.25
C LYS A 3 13.75 39.09 -38.02
N ARG A 4 12.42 39.13 -37.93
CA ARG A 4 11.60 40.07 -38.72
C ARG A 4 10.47 40.78 -37.96
N VAL A 5 10.59 41.04 -36.68
CA VAL A 5 9.56 41.80 -35.92
C VAL A 5 10.17 42.84 -34.97
N ILE A 6 11.39 43.31 -35.17
CA ILE A 6 11.89 44.49 -34.45
C ILE A 6 12.54 45.43 -35.46
N SER A 7 11.71 46.11 -36.25
CA SER A 7 12.05 47.41 -36.85
C SER A 7 10.81 48.32 -36.81
N MET A 8 10.38 48.66 -35.61
CA MET A 8 9.54 49.85 -35.45
C MET A 8 10.46 51.08 -35.55
N ASN A 9 10.18 51.88 -36.56
CA ASN A 9 10.92 53.05 -36.96
C ASN A 9 10.98 54.07 -35.79
N LEU A 10 12.14 54.30 -35.22
CA LEU A 10 12.39 55.17 -34.06
C LEU A 10 12.06 56.69 -34.42
N ARG A 11 11.68 57.01 -35.65
CA ARG A 11 11.38 58.42 -36.06
C ARG A 11 10.01 58.93 -35.63
N ASN A 12 9.07 58.10 -35.25
CA ASN A 12 7.72 58.52 -34.86
C ASN A 12 7.49 58.63 -33.33
N VAL A 13 8.51 58.41 -32.53
CA VAL A 13 8.38 58.44 -31.02
C VAL A 13 8.77 59.85 -30.49
N ILE A 14 9.40 60.74 -31.32
CA ILE A 14 9.95 62.03 -30.86
C ILE A 14 8.91 63.18 -30.85
N GLN A 15 7.66 62.97 -31.30
CA GLN A 15 6.63 64.03 -31.31
C GLN A 15 5.50 63.90 -30.29
N MET A 16 5.61 63.01 -29.30
CA MET A 16 4.62 62.93 -28.23
C MET A 16 4.94 63.87 -27.07
N LYS A 17 3.95 64.74 -26.71
CA LYS A 17 4.07 65.67 -25.58
C LYS A 17 4.44 64.94 -24.28
N PRO A 18 5.26 65.55 -23.38
CA PRO A 18 5.81 64.95 -22.22
C PRO A 18 4.79 64.36 -21.20
N GLN A 19 3.53 64.82 -21.28
CA GLN A 19 2.46 64.33 -20.38
C GLN A 19 1.89 62.92 -20.72
N CYS A 20 2.10 62.45 -21.95
CA CYS A 20 1.65 61.10 -22.36
C CYS A 20 2.72 60.02 -22.13
N PHE A 21 4.00 60.42 -22.00
CA PHE A 21 5.10 59.48 -21.89
C PHE A 21 5.12 58.75 -20.51
N GLY A 22 4.74 59.46 -19.45
CA GLY A 22 4.67 58.87 -18.10
C GLY A 22 3.57 57.80 -17.92
N LEU A 23 2.42 58.01 -18.59
CA LEU A 23 1.28 57.10 -18.46
C LEU A 23 1.46 55.83 -19.28
N THR A 24 2.11 55.91 -20.45
CA THR A 24 2.37 54.76 -21.33
C THR A 24 3.47 53.85 -20.75
N VAL A 25 4.50 54.41 -20.13
CA VAL A 25 5.57 53.68 -19.48
C VAL A 25 5.06 53.03 -18.19
N LEU A 26 4.16 53.69 -17.45
CA LEU A 26 3.55 53.13 -16.24
C LEU A 26 2.59 51.97 -16.55
N LEU A 27 1.82 52.04 -17.63
CA LEU A 27 0.95 50.97 -18.10
C LEU A 27 1.73 49.74 -18.62
N VAL A 28 2.88 49.94 -19.27
CA VAL A 28 3.75 48.86 -19.72
C VAL A 28 4.46 48.20 -18.53
N LEU A 29 4.87 48.97 -17.52
CA LEU A 29 5.46 48.45 -16.29
C LEU A 29 4.41 47.71 -15.43
N LEU A 30 3.17 48.21 -15.34
CA LEU A 30 2.08 47.49 -14.64
C LEU A 30 1.63 46.24 -15.41
N GLY A 31 1.66 46.23 -16.73
CA GLY A 31 1.35 45.06 -17.56
C GLY A 31 2.42 43.95 -17.46
N VAL A 32 3.69 44.30 -17.25
CA VAL A 32 4.79 43.33 -17.06
C VAL A 32 4.79 42.78 -15.66
N PHE A 33 4.36 43.53 -14.63
CA PHE A 33 4.23 43.00 -13.26
C PHE A 33 3.00 42.11 -13.05
N SER A 34 1.98 42.20 -13.94
CA SER A 34 0.80 41.32 -13.83
C SER A 34 0.99 39.93 -14.44
N ALA A 35 2.14 39.60 -15.03
CA ALA A 35 2.40 38.34 -15.73
C ALA A 35 3.41 37.42 -15.01
N VAL A 36 3.87 37.77 -13.82
CA VAL A 36 4.58 36.85 -12.99
C VAL A 36 3.56 36.18 -12.02
N ASN A 37 2.70 35.34 -12.59
CA ASN A 37 2.13 34.28 -11.80
C ASN A 37 3.32 33.36 -11.39
N THR A 38 3.92 33.67 -10.27
CA THR A 38 4.70 32.67 -9.55
C THR A 38 3.70 31.59 -9.14
N ASN A 39 3.46 30.60 -10.00
CA ASN A 39 2.91 29.36 -9.54
C ASN A 39 3.84 28.93 -8.39
N ALA A 40 3.38 29.12 -7.16
CA ALA A 40 4.09 28.57 -6.01
C ALA A 40 4.33 27.09 -6.37
N ALA A 41 5.59 26.64 -6.31
CA ALA A 41 5.92 25.26 -6.64
C ALA A 41 4.99 24.35 -5.83
N GLU A 42 4.31 23.44 -6.54
CA GLU A 42 3.43 22.50 -5.87
C GLU A 42 4.22 21.77 -4.79
N LYS A 43 3.61 21.59 -3.62
CA LYS A 43 4.22 20.94 -2.47
C LYS A 43 3.59 19.56 -2.29
N LEU A 44 4.42 18.59 -1.92
CA LEU A 44 3.90 17.35 -1.36
C LEU A 44 3.65 17.58 0.14
N MET A 45 2.40 17.39 0.53
CA MET A 45 1.99 17.43 1.94
C MET A 45 1.72 16.02 2.43
N ALA A 46 2.10 15.71 3.66
CA ALA A 46 1.82 14.45 4.30
C ALA A 46 1.34 14.64 5.73
N GLY A 47 0.43 13.79 6.18
CA GLY A 47 -0.03 13.77 7.56
C GLY A 47 -0.16 12.33 8.04
N THR A 48 0.14 12.07 9.31
CA THR A 48 0.12 10.71 9.84
C THR A 48 -0.44 10.63 11.25
N SER A 49 -0.94 9.46 11.60
CA SER A 49 -1.42 9.15 12.95
C SER A 49 -1.33 7.68 13.27
N LYS A 50 -1.36 7.36 14.57
CA LYS A 50 -1.45 6.01 15.12
C LYS A 50 -2.50 5.99 16.22
N VAL A 51 -3.58 5.25 16.02
CA VAL A 51 -4.72 5.16 16.95
C VAL A 51 -4.92 3.70 17.35
N ASN A 52 -5.02 3.44 18.65
CA ASN A 52 -5.30 2.10 19.17
C ASN A 52 -6.72 1.67 18.78
N ILE A 53 -6.82 0.47 18.18
CA ILE A 53 -8.06 -0.18 17.78
C ILE A 53 -8.24 -1.56 18.44
N THR A 54 -7.50 -1.84 19.52
CA THR A 54 -7.76 -3.00 20.37
C THR A 54 -9.17 -2.88 20.94
N PRO A 55 -10.03 -3.88 20.80
CA PRO A 55 -11.41 -3.80 21.31
C PRO A 55 -11.48 -3.41 22.79
N PRO A 56 -12.47 -2.61 23.20
CA PRO A 56 -12.62 -2.22 24.62
C PRO A 56 -12.99 -3.42 25.50
N THR A 57 -13.62 -4.43 24.95
CA THR A 57 -13.96 -5.69 25.60
C THR A 57 -13.54 -6.85 24.68
N PRO A 58 -12.25 -7.22 24.70
CA PRO A 58 -11.74 -8.25 23.82
C PRO A 58 -12.23 -9.64 24.26
N ARG A 59 -12.42 -10.54 23.28
CA ARG A 59 -12.82 -11.93 23.52
C ARG A 59 -11.71 -12.74 24.16
N TYR A 60 -10.46 -12.46 23.79
CA TYR A 60 -9.27 -13.16 24.26
C TYR A 60 -8.32 -12.17 24.96
N PRO A 61 -7.40 -12.65 25.81
CA PRO A 61 -6.34 -11.83 26.37
C PRO A 61 -5.60 -11.06 25.26
N VAL A 62 -5.18 -9.86 25.57
CA VAL A 62 -4.43 -9.01 24.64
C VAL A 62 -2.94 -9.23 24.88
N HIS A 63 -2.26 -9.83 23.92
CA HIS A 63 -0.81 -9.95 23.94
C HIS A 63 -0.14 -8.63 23.54
N ASP A 64 -0.57 -8.07 22.41
CA ASP A 64 -0.14 -6.75 21.95
C ASP A 64 -1.31 -5.94 21.35
N SER A 65 -1.18 -4.62 21.39
CA SER A 65 -2.23 -3.72 20.95
C SER A 65 -2.34 -3.68 19.43
N LEU A 66 -3.58 -3.60 18.95
CA LEU A 66 -3.91 -3.39 17.54
C LEU A 66 -4.02 -1.89 17.24
N TYR A 67 -3.58 -1.47 16.07
CA TYR A 67 -3.58 -0.07 15.65
C TYR A 67 -4.22 0.16 14.28
N ALA A 68 -4.82 1.34 14.13
CA ALA A 68 -5.06 1.99 12.85
C ALA A 68 -3.94 3.04 12.66
N ARG A 69 -3.12 2.85 11.63
CA ARG A 69 -2.06 3.80 11.25
C ARG A 69 -2.45 4.45 9.94
N THR A 70 -2.52 5.77 9.93
CA THR A 70 -3.00 6.54 8.77
C THR A 70 -1.89 7.37 8.16
N LEU A 71 -1.84 7.38 6.83
CA LEU A 71 -1.05 8.29 6.02
C LEU A 71 -1.97 9.02 5.06
N ILE A 72 -2.00 10.35 5.13
CA ILE A 72 -2.61 11.22 4.13
C ILE A 72 -1.49 11.79 3.25
N LEU A 73 -1.68 11.78 1.94
CA LEU A 73 -0.81 12.42 0.96
C LEU A 73 -1.62 13.42 0.14
N GLU A 74 -1.04 14.59 -0.12
CA GLU A 74 -1.68 15.64 -0.89
C GLU A 74 -0.64 16.34 -1.79
N ALA A 75 -0.96 16.49 -3.07
CA ALA A 75 -0.19 17.31 -4.01
C ALA A 75 -1.13 17.83 -5.11
N GLY A 76 -1.12 19.14 -5.34
CA GLY A 76 -2.08 19.80 -6.23
C GLY A 76 -3.52 19.52 -5.77
N ASP A 77 -4.37 19.12 -6.70
CA ASP A 77 -5.78 18.81 -6.42
C ASP A 77 -6.00 17.38 -5.90
N SER A 78 -4.95 16.56 -5.83
CA SER A 78 -5.06 15.17 -5.41
C SER A 78 -4.77 15.01 -3.93
N ARG A 79 -5.71 14.40 -3.20
CA ARG A 79 -5.58 14.06 -1.79
C ARG A 79 -6.09 12.65 -1.54
N ILE A 80 -5.23 11.78 -1.01
CA ILE A 80 -5.53 10.37 -0.77
C ILE A 80 -5.14 9.96 0.65
N ALA A 81 -5.75 8.90 1.16
CA ALA A 81 -5.40 8.34 2.46
C ALA A 81 -5.19 6.83 2.39
N PHE A 82 -4.15 6.34 3.05
CA PHE A 82 -3.95 4.93 3.39
C PHE A 82 -4.20 4.73 4.88
N VAL A 83 -5.03 3.75 5.23
CA VAL A 83 -5.34 3.37 6.61
C VAL A 83 -4.93 1.92 6.81
N ALA A 84 -3.72 1.70 7.31
CA ALA A 84 -3.23 0.39 7.68
C ALA A 84 -3.92 -0.06 8.98
N LEU A 85 -4.49 -1.26 8.97
CA LEU A 85 -5.29 -1.81 10.06
C LEU A 85 -4.71 -3.15 10.53
N ASP A 86 -4.48 -3.30 11.82
CA ASP A 86 -4.05 -4.57 12.43
C ASP A 86 -5.26 -5.52 12.56
N LEU A 87 -5.88 -5.84 11.44
CA LEU A 87 -7.07 -6.69 11.28
C LEU A 87 -6.87 -7.69 10.15
N VAL A 88 -7.64 -8.79 10.16
CA VAL A 88 -7.61 -9.80 9.10
C VAL A 88 -8.17 -9.27 7.77
N MET A 89 -9.27 -8.55 7.82
CA MET A 89 -9.90 -7.87 6.67
C MET A 89 -10.71 -6.68 7.15
N TYR A 90 -10.96 -5.74 6.24
CA TYR A 90 -11.87 -4.63 6.50
C TYR A 90 -12.44 -4.06 5.20
N SER A 91 -13.76 -3.87 5.17
CA SER A 91 -14.46 -3.20 4.08
C SER A 91 -15.69 -2.49 4.63
N ASN A 92 -15.88 -1.20 4.28
CA ASN A 92 -17.02 -0.42 4.77
C ASN A 92 -17.29 0.75 3.81
N VAL A 93 -18.13 0.51 2.79
CA VAL A 93 -18.48 1.51 1.77
C VAL A 93 -19.09 2.78 2.39
N PRO A 94 -20.09 2.72 3.30
CA PRO A 94 -20.64 3.92 3.90
C PRO A 94 -19.60 4.77 4.65
N LEU A 95 -18.68 4.13 5.36
CA LEU A 95 -17.60 4.85 6.05
C LEU A 95 -16.61 5.46 5.05
N ALA A 96 -16.20 4.72 4.02
CA ALA A 96 -15.28 5.24 3.00
C ALA A 96 -15.83 6.51 2.35
N GLU A 97 -17.09 6.50 1.92
CA GLU A 97 -17.75 7.67 1.30
C GLU A 97 -17.87 8.86 2.29
N LYS A 98 -18.23 8.57 3.55
CA LYS A 98 -18.27 9.59 4.60
C LYS A 98 -16.88 10.24 4.80
N LEU A 99 -15.82 9.44 4.88
CA LEU A 99 -14.46 9.92 5.10
C LEU A 99 -13.93 10.71 3.91
N LYS A 100 -14.18 10.27 2.67
CA LYS A 100 -13.84 11.01 1.46
C LYS A 100 -14.44 12.41 1.48
N LYS A 101 -15.74 12.49 1.75
CA LYS A 101 -16.44 13.78 1.84
C LYS A 101 -15.93 14.65 3.00
N GLN A 102 -15.75 14.06 4.18
CA GLN A 102 -15.40 14.79 5.41
C GLN A 102 -13.98 15.39 5.36
N PHE A 103 -13.03 14.69 4.72
CA PHE A 103 -11.62 15.07 4.70
C PHE A 103 -11.14 15.54 3.32
N GLY A 104 -12.05 15.69 2.34
CA GLY A 104 -11.69 16.14 0.98
C GLY A 104 -10.79 15.15 0.26
N LEU A 105 -10.99 13.83 0.47
CA LEU A 105 -10.16 12.81 -0.13
C LEU A 105 -10.74 12.38 -1.49
N GLN A 106 -9.87 12.26 -2.48
CA GLN A 106 -10.20 11.59 -3.74
C GLN A 106 -10.44 10.11 -3.52
N GLU A 107 -9.56 9.47 -2.73
CA GLU A 107 -9.69 8.06 -2.33
C GLU A 107 -9.24 7.83 -0.90
N VAL A 108 -9.85 6.83 -0.25
CA VAL A 108 -9.39 6.24 1.00
C VAL A 108 -9.18 4.75 0.81
N TYR A 109 -7.99 4.28 1.13
CA TYR A 109 -7.58 2.88 1.02
C TYR A 109 -7.49 2.28 2.41
N PHE A 110 -8.34 1.30 2.72
CA PHE A 110 -8.19 0.48 3.90
C PHE A 110 -7.24 -0.68 3.57
N CYS A 111 -6.18 -0.79 4.34
CA CYS A 111 -5.10 -1.75 4.16
C CYS A 111 -5.00 -2.66 5.40
N PRO A 112 -5.94 -3.61 5.60
CA PRO A 112 -5.78 -4.59 6.66
C PRO A 112 -4.53 -5.40 6.38
N GLN A 113 -3.68 -5.55 7.41
CA GLN A 113 -2.42 -6.28 7.27
C GLN A 113 -2.60 -7.81 7.32
N HIS A 114 -3.81 -8.26 7.62
CA HIS A 114 -4.27 -9.65 7.57
C HIS A 114 -3.83 -10.52 8.77
N THR A 115 -3.56 -9.95 9.94
CA THR A 115 -3.31 -10.77 11.14
C THR A 115 -4.48 -11.71 11.43
N HIS A 116 -4.18 -12.99 11.66
CA HIS A 116 -5.17 -13.99 12.02
C HIS A 116 -5.50 -14.01 13.54
N SER A 117 -4.79 -13.19 14.32
CA SER A 117 -5.03 -12.99 15.76
C SER A 117 -5.63 -11.62 16.08
N GLY A 118 -6.12 -10.89 15.07
CA GLY A 118 -6.79 -9.60 15.25
C GLY A 118 -8.27 -9.75 15.57
N GLU A 119 -8.81 -8.75 16.27
CA GLU A 119 -10.23 -8.65 16.59
C GLU A 119 -10.75 -7.24 16.27
N ALA A 120 -11.84 -7.14 15.49
CA ALA A 120 -12.32 -5.85 15.00
C ALA A 120 -13.10 -5.01 16.04
N GLY A 121 -13.60 -5.61 17.10
CA GLY A 121 -14.49 -4.93 18.05
C GLY A 121 -15.86 -4.52 17.46
N PRO A 122 -16.69 -3.80 18.23
CA PRO A 122 -17.98 -3.29 17.75
C PRO A 122 -17.79 -2.33 16.56
N LYS A 123 -18.67 -2.48 15.54
CA LYS A 123 -18.55 -1.73 14.28
C LYS A 123 -18.51 -0.22 14.47
N GLU A 124 -19.46 0.33 15.23
CA GLU A 124 -19.59 1.77 15.45
C GLU A 124 -18.36 2.35 16.18
N TRP A 125 -17.83 1.59 17.13
CA TRP A 125 -16.61 1.94 17.85
C TRP A 125 -15.40 1.95 16.91
N LEU A 126 -15.22 0.91 16.10
CA LEU A 126 -14.10 0.82 15.15
C LEU A 126 -14.20 1.95 14.10
N ASP A 127 -15.39 2.22 13.55
CA ASP A 127 -15.62 3.31 12.61
C ASP A 127 -15.25 4.68 13.22
N ALA A 128 -15.53 4.87 14.52
CA ALA A 128 -15.14 6.06 15.27
C ALA A 128 -13.61 6.16 15.45
N GLN A 129 -12.92 5.04 15.75
CA GLN A 129 -11.45 5.04 15.86
C GLN A 129 -10.79 5.32 14.52
N ILE A 130 -11.26 4.74 13.42
CA ILE A 130 -10.77 5.03 12.07
C ILE A 130 -10.99 6.50 11.71
N THR A 131 -12.18 7.05 12.00
CA THR A 131 -12.46 8.48 11.80
C THR A 131 -11.53 9.36 12.61
N LYS A 132 -11.25 8.99 13.88
CA LYS A 132 -10.30 9.68 14.76
C LYS A 132 -8.89 9.64 14.16
N ALA A 133 -8.46 8.52 13.61
CA ALA A 133 -7.15 8.37 12.97
C ALA A 133 -7.00 9.33 11.79
N LEU A 134 -7.99 9.38 10.87
CA LEU A 134 -7.96 10.33 9.77
C LEU A 134 -7.96 11.79 10.24
N LYS A 135 -8.76 12.11 11.28
CA LYS A 135 -8.79 13.46 11.84
C LYS A 135 -7.42 13.88 12.39
N GLN A 136 -6.75 13.00 13.12
CA GLN A 136 -5.41 13.27 13.66
C GLN A 136 -4.39 13.43 12.53
N ALA A 137 -4.38 12.54 11.54
CA ALA A 137 -3.50 12.65 10.38
C ALA A 137 -3.75 13.95 9.59
N SER A 138 -5.02 14.33 9.38
CA SER A 138 -5.38 15.58 8.69
C SER A 138 -4.96 16.84 9.48
N SER A 139 -4.89 16.76 10.81
CA SER A 139 -4.46 17.87 11.68
C SER A 139 -2.93 17.94 11.84
N SER A 140 -2.18 16.93 11.40
CA SER A 140 -0.72 16.83 11.53
C SER A 140 0.01 16.96 10.19
N MET A 141 -0.59 17.61 9.20
CA MET A 141 -0.01 17.80 7.88
C MET A 141 1.30 18.61 7.94
N PHE A 142 2.29 18.15 7.20
CA PHE A 142 3.59 18.82 7.04
C PHE A 142 4.04 18.77 5.59
N GLU A 143 4.88 19.72 5.17
CA GLU A 143 5.54 19.68 3.87
C GLU A 143 6.57 18.55 3.85
N ALA A 144 6.38 17.60 2.92
CA ALA A 144 7.10 16.35 2.88
C ALA A 144 8.00 16.22 1.66
N ARG A 145 9.11 15.49 1.84
CA ARG A 145 9.92 14.93 0.77
C ARG A 145 9.78 13.40 0.82
N ILE A 146 9.67 12.78 -0.35
CA ILE A 146 9.43 11.33 -0.47
C ILE A 146 10.61 10.62 -1.10
N SER A 147 10.94 9.46 -0.58
CA SER A 147 11.89 8.51 -1.19
C SER A 147 11.34 7.10 -1.07
N ALA A 148 11.74 6.22 -1.99
CA ALA A 148 11.29 4.84 -2.00
C ALA A 148 12.38 3.91 -2.52
N GLY A 149 12.25 2.61 -2.23
CA GLY A 149 13.16 1.58 -2.72
C GLY A 149 12.77 0.19 -2.28
N TYR A 150 13.57 -0.79 -2.71
CA TYR A 150 13.49 -2.20 -2.34
C TYR A 150 14.83 -2.71 -1.86
N ARG A 151 14.78 -3.67 -0.94
CA ARG A 151 15.95 -4.39 -0.46
C ARG A 151 15.63 -5.87 -0.37
N SER A 152 16.37 -6.68 -1.12
CA SER A 152 16.33 -8.13 -0.96
C SER A 152 17.11 -8.54 0.29
N PHE A 153 16.63 -9.54 1.00
CA PHE A 153 17.22 -10.04 2.24
C PHE A 153 16.91 -11.55 2.40
N PRO A 154 17.49 -12.23 3.40
CA PRO A 154 17.20 -13.62 3.64
C PRO A 154 15.69 -13.89 3.71
N GLN A 155 15.28 -14.96 3.10
CA GLN A 155 13.88 -15.33 2.95
C GLN A 155 13.21 -15.53 4.32
N LEU A 156 12.06 -14.86 4.53
CA LEU A 156 11.19 -15.05 5.70
C LEU A 156 9.83 -15.68 5.36
N SER A 157 9.53 -15.83 4.08
CA SER A 157 8.30 -16.43 3.59
C SER A 157 8.58 -17.50 2.56
N PHE A 158 7.61 -18.36 2.31
CA PHE A 158 7.65 -19.35 1.23
C PHE A 158 6.30 -19.44 0.54
N ASN A 159 6.30 -19.95 -0.70
CA ASN A 159 5.06 -20.26 -1.38
C ASN A 159 4.49 -21.56 -0.81
N ARG A 160 3.29 -21.48 -0.19
CA ARG A 160 2.69 -22.59 0.55
C ARG A 160 2.03 -23.66 -0.31
N LEU A 161 1.85 -23.41 -1.62
CA LEU A 161 1.28 -24.39 -2.53
C LEU A 161 2.38 -25.32 -3.04
N LEU A 162 2.35 -26.59 -2.64
CA LEU A 162 3.27 -27.64 -3.05
C LEU A 162 2.64 -28.50 -4.14
N LEU A 163 3.26 -28.56 -5.31
CA LEU A 163 2.85 -29.46 -6.40
C LEU A 163 3.26 -30.88 -6.05
N ARG A 164 2.30 -31.80 -6.04
CA ARG A 164 2.50 -33.20 -5.73
C ARG A 164 2.67 -34.04 -7.01
N GLU A 165 3.03 -35.31 -6.85
CA GLU A 165 3.22 -36.26 -7.94
C GLU A 165 1.95 -36.49 -8.77
N ASP A 166 0.76 -36.36 -8.17
CA ASP A 166 -0.53 -36.44 -8.85
C ASP A 166 -0.85 -35.21 -9.74
N GLY A 167 0.06 -34.24 -9.83
CA GLY A 167 -0.10 -33.03 -10.60
C GLY A 167 -0.99 -31.96 -9.94
N ARG A 168 -1.44 -32.19 -8.70
CA ARG A 168 -2.27 -31.25 -7.93
C ARG A 168 -1.41 -30.52 -6.89
N ALA A 169 -1.67 -29.24 -6.70
CA ALA A 169 -1.08 -28.50 -5.62
C ALA A 169 -1.84 -28.75 -4.30
N ARG A 170 -1.12 -28.78 -3.22
CA ARG A 170 -1.66 -28.82 -1.85
C ARG A 170 -0.98 -27.78 -1.00
N GLU A 171 -1.70 -27.32 0.00
CA GLU A 171 -1.14 -26.37 0.95
C GLU A 171 -0.12 -27.08 1.84
N SER A 172 1.05 -26.45 1.99
CA SER A 172 2.13 -26.89 2.87
C SER A 172 2.22 -25.93 4.05
N TRP A 173 1.70 -26.34 5.20
CA TRP A 173 1.81 -25.58 6.44
C TRP A 173 3.03 -26.05 7.24
N VAL A 174 3.76 -25.07 7.74
CA VAL A 174 4.81 -25.33 8.70
C VAL A 174 4.17 -25.67 10.05
N GLY A 175 4.54 -26.82 10.63
CA GLY A 175 4.01 -27.25 11.93
C GLY A 175 2.88 -28.25 11.91
N ASP A 176 2.22 -28.46 10.79
CA ASP A 176 1.30 -29.56 10.58
C ASP A 176 2.07 -30.85 10.27
N ASP A 177 1.88 -31.93 11.03
CA ASP A 177 2.61 -33.20 10.84
C ASP A 177 2.38 -33.79 9.44
N HIS A 178 1.16 -33.64 8.89
CA HIS A 178 0.84 -34.07 7.54
C HIS A 178 1.68 -33.30 6.51
N TYR A 179 1.77 -32.00 6.63
CA TYR A 179 2.51 -31.14 5.69
C TYR A 179 4.02 -31.18 5.92
N ARG A 180 4.49 -31.45 7.13
CA ARG A 180 5.91 -31.76 7.40
C ARG A 180 6.37 -32.98 6.63
N ALA A 181 5.54 -34.02 6.52
CA ALA A 181 5.84 -35.20 5.73
C ALA A 181 5.98 -34.89 4.22
N VAL A 182 5.29 -33.82 3.73
CA VAL A 182 5.32 -33.41 2.32
C VAL A 182 6.41 -32.37 2.05
N ASN A 183 6.68 -31.47 2.99
CA ASN A 183 7.69 -30.42 2.85
C ASN A 183 8.47 -30.19 4.17
N PRO A 184 9.18 -31.24 4.68
CA PRO A 184 9.83 -31.18 5.99
C PRO A 184 10.94 -30.12 6.08
N GLU A 185 11.61 -29.84 4.98
CA GLU A 185 12.72 -28.87 4.89
C GLU A 185 12.24 -27.44 4.66
N ARG A 186 10.93 -27.23 4.51
CA ARG A 186 10.35 -25.92 4.24
C ARG A 186 10.93 -25.26 2.97
N ILE A 187 11.17 -26.08 1.96
CA ILE A 187 11.70 -25.59 0.69
C ILE A 187 10.61 -24.76 -0.01
N PRO A 188 10.92 -23.51 -0.44
CA PRO A 188 9.97 -22.68 -1.16
C PRO A 188 9.47 -23.37 -2.42
N HIS A 189 8.16 -23.44 -2.58
CA HIS A 189 7.53 -23.97 -3.77
C HIS A 189 6.89 -22.84 -4.57
N GLY A 190 7.28 -22.72 -5.85
CA GLY A 190 6.83 -21.63 -6.70
C GLY A 190 7.50 -20.30 -6.40
N PRO A 191 7.04 -19.21 -7.02
CA PRO A 191 7.69 -17.91 -6.87
C PRO A 191 7.53 -17.34 -5.46
N VAL A 192 8.56 -16.62 -5.02
CA VAL A 192 8.61 -15.84 -3.77
C VAL A 192 9.25 -14.49 -4.10
N ASP A 193 8.77 -13.43 -3.51
CA ASP A 193 9.45 -12.14 -3.52
C ASP A 193 10.11 -11.90 -2.16
N THR A 194 11.43 -11.99 -2.13
CA THR A 194 12.23 -11.86 -0.90
C THR A 194 12.57 -10.42 -0.56
N SER A 195 11.98 -9.43 -1.22
CA SER A 195 12.31 -8.03 -0.98
C SER A 195 11.28 -7.34 -0.08
N VAL A 196 11.79 -6.51 0.85
CA VAL A 196 11.00 -5.49 1.53
C VAL A 196 11.03 -4.20 0.74
N GLY A 197 9.88 -3.59 0.53
CA GLY A 197 9.73 -2.25 -0.02
C GLY A 197 9.54 -1.22 1.09
N VAL A 198 10.14 -0.04 0.92
CA VAL A 198 9.97 1.09 1.83
C VAL A 198 9.66 2.35 1.05
N ILE A 199 8.63 3.07 1.50
CA ILE A 199 8.39 4.48 1.17
C ILE A 199 8.67 5.28 2.44
N LYS A 200 9.60 6.23 2.35
CA LYS A 200 9.93 7.13 3.45
C LYS A 200 9.47 8.55 3.14
N LEU A 201 8.83 9.18 4.11
CA LEU A 201 8.53 10.61 4.08
C LEU A 201 9.29 11.31 5.20
N GLU A 202 9.96 12.38 4.84
CA GLU A 202 10.71 13.24 5.76
C GLU A 202 10.24 14.69 5.63
N ASP A 203 10.39 15.49 6.69
CA ASP A 203 10.12 16.93 6.62
C ASP A 203 11.19 17.67 5.79
N THR A 204 11.00 18.96 5.56
CA THR A 204 11.94 19.79 4.79
C THR A 204 13.33 19.89 5.41
N LYS A 205 13.47 19.53 6.69
CA LYS A 205 14.75 19.49 7.42
C LYS A 205 15.45 18.14 7.30
N GLY A 206 14.83 17.14 6.68
CA GLY A 206 15.35 15.79 6.54
C GLY A 206 15.05 14.86 7.71
N ASN A 207 14.14 15.25 8.61
CA ASN A 207 13.72 14.37 9.70
C ASN A 207 12.66 13.38 9.20
N PRO A 208 12.89 12.06 9.26
CA PRO A 208 11.88 11.08 8.91
C PRO A 208 10.64 11.22 9.79
N LYS A 209 9.45 11.13 9.19
CA LYS A 209 8.15 11.21 9.85
C LYS A 209 7.29 9.97 9.60
N VAL A 210 7.44 9.35 8.43
CA VAL A 210 6.68 8.16 8.05
C VAL A 210 7.59 7.15 7.38
N ILE A 211 7.44 5.90 7.78
CA ILE A 211 7.97 4.72 7.08
C ILE A 211 6.78 3.86 6.71
N LEU A 212 6.52 3.68 5.41
CA LEU A 212 5.57 2.69 4.92
C LEU A 212 6.36 1.49 4.44
N MET A 213 6.12 0.34 5.07
CA MET A 213 6.75 -0.95 4.77
C MET A 213 5.80 -1.79 3.94
N ASN A 214 6.30 -2.42 2.85
CA ASN A 214 5.55 -3.35 2.02
C ASN A 214 6.30 -4.68 1.93
N TYR A 215 5.63 -5.75 2.33
CA TYR A 215 6.17 -7.11 2.28
C TYR A 215 5.06 -8.11 2.02
N ALA A 216 5.35 -9.22 1.33
CA ALA A 216 4.36 -10.23 0.97
C ALA A 216 4.53 -11.50 1.82
N CYS A 217 3.77 -11.60 2.91
CA CYS A 217 3.73 -12.79 3.75
C CYS A 217 2.49 -12.75 4.65
N HIS A 218 1.76 -13.85 4.77
CA HIS A 218 0.65 -13.96 5.71
C HIS A 218 1.14 -13.71 7.15
N PRO A 219 0.47 -12.85 7.92
CA PRO A 219 0.76 -12.67 9.35
C PRO A 219 -0.06 -13.68 10.16
N ASP A 220 0.38 -14.91 10.12
CA ASP A 220 -0.23 -16.05 10.77
C ASP A 220 0.80 -16.91 11.56
N VAL A 221 1.91 -16.30 11.98
CA VAL A 221 2.87 -16.91 12.92
C VAL A 221 2.21 -17.18 14.26
N ALA A 222 1.37 -16.25 14.73
CA ALA A 222 0.57 -16.37 15.96
C ALA A 222 -0.68 -17.25 15.81
N TRP A 223 -0.89 -17.88 14.67
CA TRP A 223 -2.07 -18.67 14.35
C TRP A 223 -2.57 -19.52 15.53
N ASN A 224 -3.86 -19.38 15.86
CA ASN A 224 -4.53 -20.11 16.95
C ASN A 224 -3.87 -19.98 18.33
N ASN A 225 -3.30 -18.82 18.67
CA ASN A 225 -2.76 -18.59 20.02
C ASN A 225 -3.83 -18.25 21.07
N PHE A 226 -5.06 -17.97 20.65
CA PHE A 226 -6.15 -17.51 21.53
C PHE A 226 -5.78 -16.27 22.35
N GLU A 227 -4.96 -15.39 21.77
CA GLU A 227 -4.62 -14.07 22.27
C GLU A 227 -4.66 -13.08 21.11
N ILE A 228 -4.98 -11.83 21.42
CA ILE A 228 -5.03 -10.77 20.40
C ILE A 228 -3.62 -10.27 20.14
N SER A 229 -3.23 -10.27 18.87
CA SER A 229 -1.92 -9.82 18.41
C SER A 229 -1.97 -9.27 16.98
N ALA A 230 -1.14 -8.26 16.71
CA ALA A 230 -0.84 -7.80 15.36
C ALA A 230 0.19 -8.69 14.64
N ASP A 231 0.52 -9.86 15.20
CA ASP A 231 1.49 -10.82 14.66
C ASP A 231 2.88 -10.18 14.42
N TYR A 232 3.75 -10.79 13.60
CA TYR A 232 5.07 -10.26 13.30
C TYR A 232 5.04 -8.82 12.74
N VAL A 233 3.95 -8.41 12.12
CA VAL A 233 3.77 -7.05 11.57
C VAL A 233 3.76 -6.01 12.69
N GLY A 234 3.05 -6.29 13.80
CA GLY A 234 3.06 -5.43 14.99
C GLY A 234 4.46 -5.20 15.51
N TYR A 235 5.26 -6.27 15.61
CA TYR A 235 6.65 -6.21 16.04
C TYR A 235 7.55 -5.49 15.03
N ALA A 236 7.40 -5.76 13.72
CA ALA A 236 8.17 -5.08 12.68
C ALA A 236 7.94 -3.57 12.69
N THR A 237 6.68 -3.13 12.81
CA THR A 237 6.38 -1.70 12.89
C THR A 237 6.89 -1.07 14.19
N LYS A 238 6.76 -1.76 15.33
CA LYS A 238 7.28 -1.32 16.63
C LYS A 238 8.79 -1.12 16.59
N TYR A 239 9.55 -2.13 16.16
CA TYR A 239 11.02 -2.05 16.11
C TYR A 239 11.50 -1.02 15.08
N THR A 240 10.76 -0.82 14.01
CA THR A 240 11.06 0.28 13.07
C THR A 240 10.84 1.65 13.73
N GLU A 241 9.75 1.86 14.45
CA GLU A 241 9.51 3.10 15.20
C GLU A 241 10.59 3.36 16.25
N GLU A 242 10.96 2.32 17.03
CA GLU A 242 12.04 2.39 18.04
C GLU A 242 13.41 2.74 17.42
N ALA A 243 13.74 2.19 16.25
CA ALA A 243 15.00 2.48 15.54
C ALA A 243 15.13 3.93 15.07
N PHE A 244 14.01 4.66 15.01
CA PHE A 244 13.92 6.09 14.76
C PHE A 244 13.51 6.88 16.02
N ASN A 245 13.81 6.37 17.23
CA ASN A 245 13.51 7.01 18.52
C ASN A 245 12.03 7.38 18.69
N ASN A 246 11.11 6.59 18.12
CA ASN A 246 9.66 6.85 18.08
C ASN A 246 9.28 8.19 17.43
N GLN A 247 10.13 8.72 16.54
CA GLN A 247 9.88 9.95 15.79
C GLN A 247 9.13 9.71 14.48
N VAL A 248 8.93 8.45 14.09
CA VAL A 248 8.21 8.04 12.88
C VAL A 248 6.94 7.27 13.23
N CYS A 249 5.94 7.37 12.37
CA CYS A 249 4.84 6.42 12.31
C CYS A 249 5.17 5.37 11.23
N CYS A 250 5.24 4.10 11.63
CA CYS A 250 5.51 3.01 10.70
C CYS A 250 4.21 2.32 10.29
N LEU A 251 3.81 2.45 9.03
CA LEU A 251 2.71 1.70 8.43
C LEU A 251 3.24 0.41 7.79
N PHE A 252 2.47 -0.66 7.89
CA PHE A 252 2.68 -1.86 7.09
C PHE A 252 1.53 -2.00 6.09
N VAL A 253 1.86 -2.27 4.82
CA VAL A 253 0.88 -2.60 3.79
C VAL A 253 1.28 -3.92 3.15
N GLN A 254 0.33 -4.85 3.13
CA GLN A 254 0.52 -6.19 2.63
C GLN A 254 0.80 -6.20 1.13
N GLY A 255 1.66 -7.11 0.69
CA GLY A 255 1.90 -7.39 -0.72
C GLY A 255 0.97 -8.46 -1.29
N GLY A 256 1.40 -9.13 -2.36
CA GLY A 256 0.72 -10.27 -2.96
C GLY A 256 0.91 -11.54 -2.13
N ALA A 257 0.31 -11.60 -0.94
CA ALA A 257 0.59 -12.64 0.05
C ALA A 257 -0.36 -13.86 -0.01
N GLY A 258 -1.32 -13.91 -0.94
CA GLY A 258 -2.36 -14.93 -0.95
C GLY A 258 -1.85 -16.39 -0.90
N ASN A 259 -0.69 -16.66 -1.45
CA ASN A 259 -0.04 -17.96 -1.40
C ASN A 259 1.33 -17.94 -0.70
N GLN A 260 1.59 -16.93 0.16
CA GLN A 260 2.85 -16.81 0.88
C GLN A 260 2.63 -17.03 2.38
N ALA A 261 3.32 -17.98 2.98
CA ALA A 261 3.28 -18.28 4.40
C ALA A 261 4.63 -17.97 5.06
N PRO A 262 4.66 -17.66 6.39
CA PRO A 262 5.89 -17.38 7.11
C PRO A 262 6.71 -18.65 7.35
N LEU A 263 8.03 -18.56 7.21
CA LEU A 263 8.96 -19.65 7.54
C LEU A 263 9.02 -19.95 9.05
N PHE A 264 8.61 -18.98 9.88
CA PHE A 264 8.65 -19.10 11.34
C PHE A 264 7.36 -19.67 11.96
N LYS A 265 6.38 -20.04 11.14
CA LYS A 265 5.14 -20.64 11.63
C LYS A 265 5.43 -22.02 12.23
N ASP A 266 4.95 -22.25 13.42
CA ASP A 266 4.83 -23.55 14.06
C ASP A 266 3.35 -23.89 14.26
N GLY A 267 3.00 -25.16 14.42
CA GLY A 267 1.61 -25.57 14.61
C GLY A 267 0.94 -24.78 15.74
N GLY A 268 -0.18 -24.13 15.44
CA GLY A 268 -0.93 -23.35 16.41
C GLY A 268 -1.52 -24.20 17.53
N ARG A 269 -1.95 -23.54 18.62
CA ARG A 269 -2.71 -24.16 19.70
C ARG A 269 -4.09 -24.59 19.20
N THR A 270 -4.59 -25.73 19.69
CA THR A 270 -5.93 -26.24 19.36
C THR A 270 -7.03 -25.65 20.23
N GLY A 271 -6.67 -24.98 21.32
CA GLY A 271 -7.59 -24.33 22.27
C GLY A 271 -6.83 -23.46 23.25
N PRO A 272 -7.54 -22.66 24.08
CA PRO A 272 -6.92 -21.76 25.06
C PRO A 272 -6.11 -22.50 26.13
N ASP A 273 -6.50 -23.77 26.44
CA ASP A 273 -5.85 -24.61 27.43
C ASP A 273 -4.74 -25.48 26.84
N ASP A 274 -4.44 -25.37 25.57
CA ASP A 274 -3.36 -26.14 24.93
C ASP A 274 -1.99 -25.68 25.49
N PRO A 275 -1.18 -26.59 26.07
CA PRO A 275 0.10 -26.23 26.68
C PRO A 275 1.20 -25.87 25.69
N ARG A 276 0.96 -26.00 24.37
CA ARG A 276 1.96 -25.61 23.36
C ARG A 276 2.27 -24.12 23.46
N SER A 277 3.51 -23.79 23.14
CA SER A 277 3.97 -22.40 23.19
C SER A 277 3.13 -21.47 22.31
N SER A 278 3.07 -20.22 22.69
CA SER A 278 2.34 -19.18 21.98
C SER A 278 3.02 -18.70 20.69
N ASN A 279 4.18 -19.21 20.30
CA ASN A 279 4.98 -18.79 19.15
C ASN A 279 5.43 -17.30 19.18
N TYR A 280 5.30 -16.62 20.32
CA TYR A 280 5.63 -15.20 20.41
C TYR A 280 7.11 -14.91 20.18
N ASP A 281 8.01 -15.83 20.54
CA ASP A 281 9.44 -15.74 20.21
C ASP A 281 9.67 -15.76 18.70
N LEU A 282 8.88 -16.51 17.95
CA LEU A 282 8.95 -16.56 16.49
C LEU A 282 8.40 -15.27 15.86
N ILE A 283 7.32 -14.74 16.42
CA ILE A 283 6.73 -13.45 16.02
C ILE A 283 7.73 -12.32 16.24
N ASP A 284 8.32 -12.25 17.44
CA ASP A 284 9.35 -11.27 17.78
C ASP A 284 10.55 -11.35 16.84
N ARG A 285 11.06 -12.55 16.62
CA ARG A 285 12.21 -12.81 15.74
C ARG A 285 11.93 -12.39 14.30
N MET A 286 10.77 -12.76 13.75
CA MET A 286 10.41 -12.39 12.37
C MET A 286 10.22 -10.89 12.24
N GLY A 287 9.54 -10.26 13.20
CA GLY A 287 9.34 -8.82 13.24
C GLY A 287 10.67 -8.05 13.30
N LYS A 288 11.63 -8.50 14.14
CA LYS A 288 12.99 -7.92 14.21
C LYS A 288 13.73 -8.02 12.89
N LEU A 289 13.75 -9.20 12.27
CA LEU A 289 14.47 -9.42 11.01
C LEU A 289 13.94 -8.53 9.89
N LEU A 290 12.62 -8.44 9.76
CA LEU A 290 11.98 -7.57 8.77
C LEU A 290 12.26 -6.09 9.04
N SER A 291 12.15 -5.66 10.31
CA SER A 291 12.44 -4.29 10.72
C SER A 291 13.89 -3.88 10.42
N ILE A 292 14.87 -4.73 10.71
CA ILE A 292 16.28 -4.45 10.44
C ILE A 292 16.51 -4.08 8.98
N GLU A 293 15.94 -4.83 8.04
CA GLU A 293 16.12 -4.56 6.62
C GLU A 293 15.33 -3.34 6.14
N ALA A 294 14.14 -3.13 6.67
CA ALA A 294 13.36 -1.93 6.40
C ALA A 294 14.07 -0.65 6.91
N VAL A 295 14.64 -0.69 8.11
CA VAL A 295 15.41 0.42 8.70
C VAL A 295 16.68 0.71 7.91
N LYS A 296 17.44 -0.33 7.52
CA LYS A 296 18.62 -0.16 6.65
C LYS A 296 18.22 0.53 5.35
N LEU A 297 17.18 0.02 4.68
CA LEU A 297 16.70 0.62 3.44
C LEU A 297 16.23 2.07 3.64
N ALA A 298 15.45 2.35 4.69
CA ALA A 298 14.98 3.70 4.98
C ALA A 298 16.12 4.71 5.21
N LYS A 299 17.26 4.25 5.74
CA LYS A 299 18.47 5.07 5.91
C LYS A 299 19.28 5.25 4.63
N ASP A 300 19.18 4.31 3.68
CA ASP A 300 19.93 4.29 2.42
C ASP A 300 19.21 5.02 1.27
N ILE A 301 17.90 5.31 1.39
CA ILE A 301 17.12 6.00 0.36
C ILE A 301 16.94 7.48 0.67
N TYR A 302 17.06 8.32 -0.37
CA TYR A 302 16.98 9.77 -0.25
C TYR A 302 15.97 10.34 -1.26
N PRO A 303 15.29 11.45 -0.90
CA PRO A 303 14.43 12.15 -1.85
C PRO A 303 15.24 12.68 -3.03
N ASN A 304 14.64 12.60 -4.22
CA ASN A 304 15.25 13.22 -5.38
C ASN A 304 14.95 14.73 -5.37
N PRO A 305 15.97 15.59 -5.35
CA PRO A 305 15.77 17.05 -5.29
C PRO A 305 15.12 17.64 -6.52
N TYR A 306 15.02 16.90 -7.61
CA TYR A 306 14.40 17.34 -8.89
C TYR A 306 12.96 16.84 -9.05
N ASP A 307 12.40 16.16 -8.04
CA ASP A 307 11.00 15.72 -8.11
C ASP A 307 10.06 16.93 -8.12
N ALA A 308 9.13 16.92 -9.08
CA ALA A 308 7.98 17.82 -9.06
C ALA A 308 6.83 17.12 -8.35
N PRO A 309 6.37 17.64 -7.19
CA PRO A 309 5.29 17.02 -6.44
C PRO A 309 4.03 16.88 -7.26
N ASN A 310 3.58 15.65 -7.45
CA ASN A 310 2.29 15.36 -8.05
C ASN A 310 1.79 13.98 -7.55
N ILE A 311 0.49 13.84 -7.49
CA ILE A 311 -0.18 12.56 -7.24
C ILE A 311 -1.21 12.37 -8.33
N LYS A 312 -1.14 11.23 -9.02
CA LYS A 312 -2.14 10.83 -10.01
C LYS A 312 -2.78 9.52 -9.53
N VAL A 313 -4.08 9.44 -9.63
CA VAL A 313 -4.86 8.26 -9.23
C VAL A 313 -5.79 7.85 -10.35
N LYS A 314 -5.79 6.59 -10.70
CA LYS A 314 -6.77 5.99 -11.61
C LYS A 314 -7.39 4.78 -10.93
N THR A 315 -8.62 4.93 -10.49
CA THR A 315 -9.47 3.84 -9.98
C THR A 315 -10.31 3.27 -11.12
N ASP A 316 -10.47 1.96 -11.14
CA ASP A 316 -11.31 1.23 -12.07
C ASP A 316 -11.99 0.04 -11.36
N SER A 317 -12.93 -0.61 -12.01
CA SER A 317 -13.60 -1.79 -11.47
C SER A 317 -13.94 -2.80 -12.55
N LEU A 318 -13.94 -4.08 -12.16
CA LEU A 318 -14.37 -5.17 -13.02
C LEU A 318 -15.39 -6.04 -12.30
N HIS A 319 -16.31 -6.61 -13.07
CA HIS A 319 -17.36 -7.50 -12.59
C HIS A 319 -16.99 -8.95 -12.90
N PHE A 320 -17.12 -9.79 -11.88
CA PHE A 320 -16.83 -11.22 -11.97
C PHE A 320 -17.93 -12.03 -11.33
N ILE A 321 -17.94 -13.32 -11.62
CA ILE A 321 -18.80 -14.30 -10.98
C ILE A 321 -18.00 -15.27 -10.11
N GLY A 322 -18.66 -15.97 -9.21
CA GLY A 322 -18.02 -17.03 -8.45
C GLY A 322 -17.59 -18.20 -9.34
N ARG A 323 -16.46 -18.82 -8.99
CA ARG A 323 -15.93 -20.00 -9.71
C ARG A 323 -16.87 -21.19 -9.62
N HIS A 324 -17.32 -21.52 -8.43
CA HIS A 324 -18.18 -22.67 -8.13
C HIS A 324 -19.67 -22.30 -8.01
N ASP A 325 -19.96 -21.11 -7.46
CA ASP A 325 -21.32 -20.57 -7.36
C ASP A 325 -21.49 -19.36 -8.28
N LYS A 326 -22.17 -19.55 -9.41
CA LYS A 326 -22.44 -18.48 -10.39
C LYS A 326 -23.37 -17.37 -9.90
N ASN A 327 -24.06 -17.57 -8.78
CA ASN A 327 -24.88 -16.54 -8.14
C ASN A 327 -24.01 -15.52 -7.37
N LEU A 328 -22.81 -15.90 -6.95
CA LEU A 328 -21.87 -14.97 -6.35
C LEU A 328 -21.43 -13.94 -7.40
N LYS A 329 -21.62 -12.68 -7.07
CA LYS A 329 -21.21 -11.53 -7.91
C LYS A 329 -20.17 -10.71 -7.16
N TYR A 330 -19.10 -10.37 -7.87
CA TYR A 330 -18.00 -9.54 -7.36
C TYR A 330 -17.89 -8.30 -8.23
N ASN A 331 -17.99 -7.13 -7.61
CA ASN A 331 -17.56 -5.87 -8.21
C ASN A 331 -16.25 -5.49 -7.53
N VAL A 332 -15.13 -5.73 -8.21
CA VAL A 332 -13.78 -5.58 -7.66
C VAL A 332 -13.22 -4.25 -8.12
N HIS A 333 -12.95 -3.36 -7.18
CA HIS A 333 -12.32 -2.07 -7.41
C HIS A 333 -10.82 -2.18 -7.14
N PHE A 334 -10.02 -1.53 -7.98
CA PHE A 334 -8.56 -1.48 -7.89
C PHE A 334 -8.06 -0.15 -8.42
N SER A 335 -6.85 0.24 -8.05
CA SER A 335 -6.31 1.54 -8.48
C SER A 335 -4.84 1.44 -8.87
N VAL A 336 -4.43 2.38 -9.71
CA VAL A 336 -3.03 2.73 -9.93
C VAL A 336 -2.80 4.14 -9.41
N ILE A 337 -1.74 4.30 -8.63
CA ILE A 337 -1.33 5.57 -8.05
C ILE A 337 0.10 5.85 -8.52
N SER A 338 0.33 7.05 -9.03
CA SER A 338 1.68 7.55 -9.31
C SER A 338 1.99 8.73 -8.41
N ILE A 339 3.15 8.69 -7.76
CA ILE A 339 3.64 9.80 -6.93
C ILE A 339 4.93 10.32 -7.54
N ASN A 340 4.98 11.62 -7.83
CA ASN A 340 6.11 12.32 -8.46
C ASN A 340 6.55 11.70 -9.80
N ASN A 341 5.68 10.96 -10.49
CA ASN A 341 5.98 10.13 -11.66
C ASN A 341 7.17 9.15 -11.46
N ARG A 342 7.51 8.84 -10.20
CA ARG A 342 8.64 7.97 -9.81
C ARG A 342 8.24 6.75 -9.01
N ILE A 343 7.13 6.81 -8.29
CA ILE A 343 6.60 5.69 -7.51
C ILE A 343 5.30 5.26 -8.16
N ALA A 344 5.19 3.99 -8.55
CA ALA A 344 3.99 3.43 -9.15
C ALA A 344 3.40 2.36 -8.21
N ILE A 345 2.21 2.61 -7.67
CA ILE A 345 1.54 1.72 -6.73
C ILE A 345 0.33 1.10 -7.42
N ALA A 346 0.25 -0.23 -7.45
CA ALA A 346 -0.98 -0.96 -7.75
C ALA A 346 -1.67 -1.33 -6.45
N THR A 347 -2.96 -1.02 -6.30
CA THR A 347 -3.78 -1.45 -5.16
C THR A 347 -4.79 -2.50 -5.60
N VAL A 348 -4.83 -3.63 -4.91
CA VAL A 348 -5.71 -4.76 -5.24
C VAL A 348 -6.36 -5.28 -3.96
N PRO A 349 -7.69 -5.34 -3.88
CA PRO A 349 -8.38 -5.93 -2.72
C PRO A 349 -8.30 -7.46 -2.76
N GLY A 350 -8.64 -8.08 -1.63
CA GLY A 350 -8.56 -9.54 -1.48
C GLY A 350 -7.14 -10.01 -1.25
N GLU A 351 -6.90 -11.25 -1.56
CA GLU A 351 -5.67 -11.98 -1.30
C GLU A 351 -4.98 -12.38 -2.61
N PRO A 352 -4.38 -11.39 -3.35
CA PRO A 352 -3.71 -11.68 -4.61
C PRO A 352 -2.48 -12.57 -4.39
N PHE A 353 -2.27 -13.51 -5.31
CA PHE A 353 -1.09 -14.36 -5.30
C PHE A 353 0.16 -13.59 -5.69
N ILE A 354 1.31 -14.03 -5.19
CA ILE A 354 2.61 -13.37 -5.33
C ILE A 354 3.02 -13.08 -6.79
N LYS A 355 2.54 -13.90 -7.72
CA LYS A 355 2.83 -13.74 -9.14
C LYS A 355 2.48 -12.33 -9.64
N PHE A 356 1.36 -11.77 -9.23
CA PHE A 356 0.93 -10.43 -9.67
C PHE A 356 1.85 -9.33 -9.14
N GLN A 357 2.39 -9.46 -7.92
CA GLN A 357 3.39 -8.53 -7.39
C GLN A 357 4.69 -8.60 -8.18
N ILE A 358 5.18 -9.81 -8.46
CA ILE A 358 6.41 -10.02 -9.24
C ILE A 358 6.24 -9.47 -10.67
N ASP A 359 5.11 -9.77 -11.29
CA ASP A 359 4.81 -9.31 -12.65
C ASP A 359 4.65 -7.78 -12.69
N TRP A 360 4.02 -7.15 -11.68
CA TRP A 360 3.94 -5.69 -11.58
C TRP A 360 5.32 -5.05 -11.49
N LYS A 361 6.19 -5.57 -10.63
CA LYS A 361 7.56 -5.08 -10.49
C LYS A 361 8.33 -5.20 -11.82
N ARG A 362 8.20 -6.33 -12.50
CA ARG A 362 8.84 -6.57 -13.80
C ARG A 362 8.32 -5.64 -14.88
N GLU A 363 7.00 -5.44 -14.96
CA GLU A 363 6.36 -4.58 -15.96
C GLU A 363 6.74 -3.11 -15.79
N MET A 364 6.85 -2.65 -14.54
CA MET A 364 7.16 -1.25 -14.26
C MET A 364 8.65 -0.90 -14.36
N GLN A 365 9.54 -1.89 -14.28
CA GLN A 365 11.01 -1.67 -14.30
C GLN A 365 11.50 -0.84 -15.51
N PRO A 366 11.03 -1.07 -16.76
CA PRO A 366 11.46 -0.30 -17.91
C PRO A 366 11.05 1.20 -17.85
N ASN A 367 10.08 1.54 -17.03
CA ASN A 367 9.57 2.91 -16.91
C ASN A 367 10.39 3.81 -15.97
N ASN A 368 11.49 3.31 -15.42
CA ASN A 368 12.34 4.02 -14.45
C ASN A 368 11.55 4.54 -13.22
N VAL A 369 10.59 3.74 -12.78
CA VAL A 369 9.79 3.99 -11.58
C VAL A 369 10.04 2.93 -10.54
N ILE A 370 9.73 3.22 -9.28
CA ILE A 370 9.83 2.29 -8.17
C ILE A 370 8.42 1.70 -7.96
N PRO A 371 8.20 0.42 -8.35
CA PRO A 371 6.87 -0.18 -8.31
C PRO A 371 6.54 -0.73 -6.93
N PHE A 372 5.32 -0.50 -6.44
CA PHE A 372 4.75 -1.13 -5.26
C PHE A 372 3.46 -1.87 -5.63
N PHE A 373 3.25 -3.02 -5.00
CA PHE A 373 2.03 -3.79 -5.12
C PHE A 373 1.40 -3.92 -3.73
N PHE A 374 0.28 -3.23 -3.53
CA PHE A 374 -0.48 -3.24 -2.29
C PHE A 374 -1.67 -4.20 -2.46
N GLY A 375 -1.45 -5.46 -2.08
CA GLY A 375 -2.52 -6.43 -1.90
C GLY A 375 -3.35 -6.11 -0.67
N TYR A 376 -4.47 -6.82 -0.48
CA TYR A 376 -5.35 -6.62 0.69
C TYR A 376 -5.83 -5.17 0.86
N THR A 377 -5.73 -4.37 -0.19
CA THR A 377 -6.01 -2.93 -0.13
C THR A 377 -7.35 -2.64 -0.77
N TRP A 378 -8.32 -2.26 0.04
CA TRP A 378 -9.69 -2.05 -0.36
C TRP A 378 -10.08 -0.57 -0.32
N ASN A 379 -10.78 -0.09 -1.33
CA ASN A 379 -11.35 1.25 -1.39
C ASN A 379 -12.86 1.26 -1.69
N ASN A 380 -13.36 0.24 -2.38
CA ASN A 380 -14.79 0.10 -2.71
C ASN A 380 -15.11 -1.34 -3.20
N GLY A 381 -16.38 -1.61 -3.43
CA GLY A 381 -16.86 -2.86 -3.99
C GLY A 381 -16.87 -4.04 -3.00
N ARG A 382 -16.88 -5.25 -3.55
CA ARG A 382 -16.89 -6.47 -2.75
C ARG A 382 -15.48 -7.04 -2.63
N TRP A 383 -15.11 -7.42 -1.41
CA TRP A 383 -13.87 -8.15 -1.13
C TRP A 383 -13.87 -9.50 -1.86
N PRO A 384 -12.90 -9.78 -2.76
CA PRO A 384 -12.93 -10.97 -3.62
C PRO A 384 -12.31 -12.23 -2.99
N MET A 385 -11.93 -12.21 -1.73
CA MET A 385 -11.13 -13.26 -1.08
C MET A 385 -9.83 -13.52 -1.87
N TYR A 386 -9.50 -14.77 -2.21
CA TYR A 386 -8.30 -15.10 -2.98
C TYR A 386 -8.39 -14.70 -4.45
N LEU A 387 -7.28 -14.21 -4.98
CA LEU A 387 -7.06 -13.93 -6.40
C LEU A 387 -5.88 -14.77 -6.91
N PRO A 388 -6.09 -16.05 -7.27
CA PRO A 388 -5.05 -16.89 -7.83
C PRO A 388 -4.76 -16.51 -9.27
N ASP A 389 -3.52 -16.74 -9.72
CA ASP A 389 -3.18 -16.76 -11.14
C ASP A 389 -3.74 -18.04 -11.81
N ILE A 390 -3.89 -18.01 -13.15
CA ILE A 390 -4.47 -19.10 -13.93
C ILE A 390 -3.71 -20.43 -13.69
N ARG A 391 -2.39 -20.39 -13.60
CA ARG A 391 -1.57 -21.58 -13.37
C ARG A 391 -1.86 -22.19 -12.00
N SER A 392 -1.87 -21.38 -10.96
CA SER A 392 -2.22 -21.79 -9.60
C SER A 392 -3.65 -22.33 -9.55
N ALA A 393 -4.60 -21.64 -10.22
CA ALA A 393 -5.98 -22.11 -10.31
C ALA A 393 -6.11 -23.47 -11.03
N ALA A 394 -5.24 -23.77 -11.99
CA ALA A 394 -5.22 -25.06 -12.69
C ALA A 394 -4.65 -26.19 -11.82
N TYR A 395 -3.60 -25.92 -11.06
CA TYR A 395 -3.00 -26.91 -10.16
C TYR A 395 -3.82 -27.10 -8.86
N GLY A 396 -4.56 -26.10 -8.43
CA GLY A 396 -5.46 -26.17 -7.28
C GLY A 396 -4.78 -25.89 -5.95
N GLY A 397 -5.43 -26.31 -4.87
CA GLY A 397 -5.05 -26.07 -3.50
C GLY A 397 -5.79 -24.88 -2.86
N PHE A 398 -5.51 -24.62 -1.59
CA PHE A 398 -6.21 -23.61 -0.82
C PHE A 398 -6.06 -22.20 -1.43
N GLY A 399 -7.19 -21.50 -1.59
CA GLY A 399 -7.23 -20.20 -2.23
C GLY A 399 -7.12 -20.23 -3.77
N ALA A 400 -6.81 -21.39 -4.36
CA ALA A 400 -6.65 -21.57 -5.81
C ALA A 400 -7.85 -22.30 -6.45
N ASP A 401 -8.31 -23.41 -5.89
CA ASP A 401 -9.53 -24.12 -6.32
C ASP A 401 -10.40 -24.61 -5.16
N GLU A 402 -9.91 -24.58 -3.94
CA GLU A 402 -10.63 -24.95 -2.73
C GLU A 402 -11.32 -23.73 -2.10
N GLY A 403 -12.62 -23.85 -1.83
CA GLY A 403 -13.46 -22.82 -1.21
C GLY A 403 -14.64 -22.38 -2.07
N SER A 404 -15.81 -22.28 -1.48
CA SER A 404 -17.07 -21.91 -2.16
C SER A 404 -17.12 -20.42 -2.58
N TRP A 405 -16.25 -19.60 -2.00
CA TRP A 405 -16.18 -18.15 -2.22
C TRP A 405 -15.22 -17.71 -3.34
N LEU A 406 -14.60 -18.65 -4.04
CA LEU A 406 -13.61 -18.32 -5.06
C LEU A 406 -14.23 -17.57 -6.24
N ILE A 407 -13.48 -16.57 -6.73
CA ILE A 407 -13.80 -15.83 -7.94
C ILE A 407 -13.47 -16.67 -9.19
N GLU A 408 -14.07 -16.34 -10.34
CA GLU A 408 -13.80 -17.05 -11.62
C GLU A 408 -12.31 -17.07 -11.99
N VAL A 409 -11.90 -18.13 -12.68
CA VAL A 409 -10.52 -18.28 -13.16
C VAL A 409 -10.16 -17.15 -14.12
N GLY A 410 -8.97 -16.59 -14.00
CA GLY A 410 -8.48 -15.49 -14.82
C GLY A 410 -8.92 -14.09 -14.35
N ALA A 411 -9.65 -13.99 -13.24
CA ALA A 411 -10.02 -12.69 -12.67
C ALA A 411 -8.78 -11.87 -12.28
N GLY A 412 -7.76 -12.51 -11.69
CA GLY A 412 -6.50 -11.86 -11.32
C GLY A 412 -5.78 -11.27 -12.54
N GLU A 413 -5.66 -12.02 -13.63
CA GLU A 413 -5.05 -11.54 -14.87
C GLU A 413 -5.83 -10.40 -15.52
N LYS A 414 -7.16 -10.45 -15.51
CA LYS A 414 -7.99 -9.36 -16.04
C LYS A 414 -7.76 -8.06 -15.25
N ILE A 415 -7.71 -8.14 -13.91
CA ILE A 415 -7.39 -7.01 -13.03
C ILE A 415 -5.98 -6.50 -13.32
N PHE A 416 -4.99 -7.41 -13.38
CA PHE A 416 -3.60 -7.07 -13.62
C PHE A 416 -3.38 -6.36 -14.96
N ASN A 417 -3.94 -6.88 -16.06
CA ASN A 417 -3.86 -6.24 -17.36
C ASN A 417 -4.50 -4.87 -17.37
N LYS A 418 -5.61 -4.70 -16.63
CA LYS A 418 -6.28 -3.40 -16.51
C LYS A 418 -5.48 -2.39 -15.68
N LEU A 419 -4.77 -2.84 -14.65
CA LEU A 419 -3.82 -2.00 -13.89
C LEU A 419 -2.70 -1.47 -14.80
N ILE A 420 -2.11 -2.33 -15.64
CA ILE A 420 -1.08 -1.93 -16.60
C ILE A 420 -1.64 -0.92 -17.62
N GLU A 421 -2.80 -1.22 -18.21
CA GLU A 421 -3.46 -0.29 -19.14
C GLU A 421 -3.71 1.07 -18.48
N ASN A 422 -4.24 1.07 -17.26
CA ASN A 422 -4.53 2.30 -16.51
C ASN A 422 -3.26 3.11 -16.20
N TYR A 423 -2.16 2.43 -15.86
CA TYR A 423 -0.86 3.09 -15.67
C TYR A 423 -0.41 3.82 -16.93
N TYR A 424 -0.35 3.13 -18.06
CA TYR A 424 0.12 3.74 -19.30
C TYR A 424 -0.81 4.82 -19.82
N ARG A 425 -2.14 4.69 -19.65
CA ARG A 425 -3.10 5.77 -19.95
C ARG A 425 -2.88 6.99 -19.07
N MET A 426 -2.72 6.79 -17.76
CA MET A 426 -2.47 7.86 -16.80
C MET A 426 -1.17 8.60 -17.07
N MET A 427 -0.15 7.89 -17.59
CA MET A 427 1.14 8.48 -17.97
C MET A 427 1.15 9.07 -19.38
N GLY A 428 0.07 8.96 -20.15
CA GLY A 428 -0.05 9.52 -21.50
C GLY A 428 0.82 8.80 -22.54
N VAL A 429 1.13 7.53 -22.34
CA VAL A 429 1.98 6.74 -23.24
C VAL A 429 1.22 6.27 -24.48
N PHE A 430 -0.08 5.98 -24.36
CA PHE A 430 -0.91 5.67 -25.54
C PHE A 430 -1.15 6.90 -26.39
N ARG A 431 -0.95 6.73 -27.70
CA ARG A 431 -1.18 7.75 -28.73
C ARG A 431 -2.55 7.59 -29.37
#